data_3d02d2d35aed894b37715a641dc62efe
#
_entry.id   3d02d2d35aed894b37715a641dc62efe
#
_cell.length_a   1.000
_cell.length_b   1.000
_cell.length_c   1.000
_cell.angle_alpha   90.00
_cell.angle_beta   90.00
_cell.angle_gamma   90.00
#
_symmetry.space_group_name_H-M   'P 1'
#
loop_
_entity.id
_entity.type
_entity.pdbx_description
1 polymer ?
#
loop_
_entity_poly.entity_id
_entity_poly.type
_entity_poly.pdbx_seq_one_letter_code
_entity_poly.pdbx_strand_id
1 'polypeptide(L)'
;MRPGALLLDFGGVLADAPPQRAAPPDLVLRIYNMSRGALTPGQIQRALTEGAEAWARWRDEDWPDELSQAEVWERFVLPGWPPAARVPVRGAVRRLSYDWAFRSGWQLRPGVPEALETAFAAGIPLAVVSNTLSGAAHRDFLARAGIGRLFAAQIYSNEAGVRKPNPQMIWNATDELGIPPESCWFVGDSPRRDIACARRADVARAILMRSPRTASEPAGLGPTPDDTISNGFELSEILRKTI
;
A
#
# COMPACT_ATOMS: atom_id res chain seq x y z
N MET A 1 -20.04 7.03 17.36
CA MET A 1 -20.64 5.69 17.03
C MET A 1 -19.48 4.72 16.86
N ARG A 2 -19.57 3.54 17.48
CA ARG A 2 -18.56 2.47 17.37
C ARG A 2 -18.50 1.96 15.91
N PRO A 3 -17.31 1.74 15.32
CA PRO A 3 -17.23 1.16 13.99
C PRO A 3 -17.63 -0.32 13.96
N GLY A 4 -18.31 -0.74 12.90
CA GLY A 4 -18.55 -2.15 12.58
C GLY A 4 -17.27 -2.87 12.18
N ALA A 5 -16.37 -2.19 11.43
CA ALA A 5 -15.01 -2.62 11.13
C ALA A 5 -14.07 -1.42 11.01
N LEU A 6 -12.76 -1.68 11.20
CA LEU A 6 -11.69 -0.70 11.00
C LEU A 6 -10.83 -1.13 9.82
N LEU A 7 -10.86 -0.34 8.75
CA LEU A 7 -10.10 -0.56 7.54
C LEU A 7 -8.88 0.38 7.55
N LEU A 8 -7.69 -0.12 7.24
CA LEU A 8 -6.45 0.64 7.35
C LEU A 8 -5.60 0.53 6.07
N ASP A 9 -5.07 1.66 5.60
CA ASP A 9 -3.96 1.62 4.65
C ASP A 9 -2.70 1.05 5.32
N PHE A 10 -1.74 0.62 4.52
CA PHE A 10 -0.48 0.08 5.01
C PHE A 10 0.58 1.17 5.17
N GLY A 11 0.98 1.82 4.08
CA GLY A 11 2.06 2.80 4.10
C GLY A 11 1.62 4.14 4.67
N GLY A 12 2.33 4.67 5.67
CA GLY A 12 1.94 5.90 6.34
C GLY A 12 0.81 5.75 7.38
N VAL A 13 0.26 4.53 7.54
CA VAL A 13 -0.75 4.19 8.55
C VAL A 13 -0.25 3.08 9.46
N LEU A 14 -0.06 1.88 8.93
CA LEU A 14 0.45 0.73 9.71
C LEU A 14 1.97 0.77 9.84
N ALA A 15 2.67 1.09 8.73
CA ALA A 15 4.12 1.04 8.68
C ALA A 15 4.71 2.21 7.89
N ASP A 16 5.90 2.62 8.32
CA ASP A 16 6.75 3.57 7.61
C ASP A 16 8.11 2.93 7.30
N ALA A 17 8.77 3.42 6.26
CA ALA A 17 10.15 3.12 5.94
C ALA A 17 10.89 4.39 5.53
N PRO A 18 12.21 4.45 5.73
CA PRO A 18 13.02 5.53 5.19
C PRO A 18 12.80 5.69 3.68
N PRO A 19 12.89 6.91 3.14
CA PRO A 19 12.77 7.15 1.71
C PRO A 19 13.77 6.30 0.91
N GLN A 20 13.27 5.55 -0.06
CA GLN A 20 14.11 4.73 -0.93
C GLN A 20 14.45 5.53 -2.19
N ARG A 21 15.70 5.99 -2.29
CA ARG A 21 16.20 6.78 -3.42
C ARG A 21 16.69 5.94 -4.60
N ALA A 22 16.91 4.66 -4.39
CA ALA A 22 17.45 3.74 -5.40
C ALA A 22 16.75 2.37 -5.27
N ALA A 23 16.76 1.59 -6.33
CA ALA A 23 16.25 0.22 -6.25
C ALA A 23 17.09 -0.62 -5.27
N PRO A 24 16.48 -1.62 -4.60
CA PRO A 24 17.20 -2.47 -3.65
C PRO A 24 18.43 -3.13 -4.32
N PRO A 25 19.61 -3.10 -3.68
CA PRO A 25 20.82 -3.72 -4.25
C PRO A 25 20.64 -5.20 -4.59
N ASP A 26 19.93 -5.95 -3.75
CA ASP A 26 19.65 -7.37 -3.98
C ASP A 26 18.77 -7.61 -5.21
N LEU A 27 17.82 -6.72 -5.49
CA LEU A 27 17.03 -6.76 -6.72
C LEU A 27 17.92 -6.54 -7.95
N VAL A 28 18.79 -5.52 -7.91
CA VAL A 28 19.72 -5.22 -9.00
C VAL A 28 20.65 -6.40 -9.25
N LEU A 29 21.23 -6.98 -8.20
CA LEU A 29 22.12 -8.14 -8.29
C LEU A 29 21.40 -9.37 -8.86
N ARG A 30 20.16 -9.62 -8.43
CA ARG A 30 19.35 -10.73 -8.95
C ARG A 30 19.09 -10.57 -10.45
N ILE A 31 18.68 -9.39 -10.90
CA ILE A 31 18.46 -9.10 -12.33
C ILE A 31 19.77 -9.23 -13.12
N TYR A 32 20.89 -8.73 -12.59
CA TYR A 32 22.20 -8.86 -13.21
C TYR A 32 22.56 -10.32 -13.45
N ASN A 33 22.44 -11.17 -12.44
CA ASN A 33 22.72 -12.60 -12.56
C ASN A 33 21.80 -13.29 -13.57
N MET A 34 20.51 -12.92 -13.59
CA MET A 34 19.54 -13.46 -14.55
C MET A 34 19.85 -13.02 -15.99
N SER A 35 20.35 -11.81 -16.18
CA SER A 35 20.69 -11.25 -17.50
C SER A 35 21.98 -11.83 -18.10
N ARG A 36 22.75 -12.62 -17.33
CA ARG A 36 24.01 -13.22 -17.72
C ARG A 36 25.00 -12.22 -18.36
N GLY A 37 25.06 -11.01 -17.81
CA GLY A 37 25.93 -9.96 -18.29
C GLY A 37 25.40 -9.16 -19.49
N ALA A 38 24.17 -9.42 -19.95
CA ALA A 38 23.55 -8.63 -21.02
C ALA A 38 23.25 -7.17 -20.62
N LEU A 39 23.23 -6.89 -19.35
CA LEU A 39 23.08 -5.56 -18.73
C LEU A 39 24.08 -5.39 -17.59
N THR A 40 24.61 -4.20 -17.42
CA THR A 40 25.40 -3.84 -16.25
C THR A 40 24.50 -3.49 -15.05
N PRO A 41 24.98 -3.60 -13.80
CA PRO A 41 24.24 -3.16 -12.63
C PRO A 41 23.77 -1.70 -12.71
N GLY A 42 24.59 -0.81 -13.29
CA GLY A 42 24.22 0.59 -13.48
C GLY A 42 23.08 0.80 -14.48
N GLN A 43 23.02 0.02 -15.55
CA GLN A 43 21.89 0.05 -16.49
C GLN A 43 20.61 -0.45 -15.85
N ILE A 44 20.69 -1.53 -15.07
CA ILE A 44 19.55 -2.08 -14.33
C ILE A 44 19.04 -1.08 -13.31
N GLN A 45 19.96 -0.49 -12.50
CA GLN A 45 19.60 0.52 -11.50
C GLN A 45 18.86 1.71 -12.12
N ARG A 46 19.38 2.20 -13.25
CA ARG A 46 18.78 3.34 -13.98
C ARG A 46 17.39 2.98 -14.49
N ALA A 47 17.22 1.85 -15.14
CA ALA A 47 15.93 1.41 -15.66
C ALA A 47 14.89 1.24 -14.56
N LEU A 48 15.27 0.70 -13.39
CA LEU A 48 14.37 0.57 -12.24
C LEU A 48 14.00 1.94 -11.67
N THR A 49 14.92 2.90 -11.60
CA THR A 49 14.65 4.24 -11.10
C THR A 49 13.73 5.01 -12.04
N GLU A 50 14.07 5.06 -13.33
CA GLU A 50 13.26 5.73 -14.36
C GLU A 50 11.87 5.07 -14.50
N GLY A 51 11.82 3.75 -14.41
CA GLY A 51 10.59 2.97 -14.41
C GLY A 51 9.69 3.27 -13.22
N ALA A 52 10.28 3.38 -12.01
CA ALA A 52 9.55 3.75 -10.81
C ALA A 52 8.94 5.16 -10.92
N GLU A 53 9.69 6.13 -11.44
CA GLU A 53 9.22 7.50 -11.65
C GLU A 53 8.11 7.56 -12.71
N ALA A 54 8.27 6.86 -13.83
CA ALA A 54 7.26 6.80 -14.88
C ALA A 54 5.97 6.14 -14.39
N TRP A 55 6.10 5.04 -13.64
CA TRP A 55 4.95 4.38 -13.02
C TRP A 55 4.30 5.24 -11.93
N ALA A 56 5.09 6.01 -11.15
CA ALA A 56 4.54 6.96 -10.18
C ALA A 56 3.68 8.04 -10.87
N ARG A 57 4.16 8.63 -11.97
CA ARG A 57 3.38 9.60 -12.75
C ARG A 57 2.08 8.98 -13.29
N TRP A 58 2.14 7.78 -13.85
CA TRP A 58 0.94 7.09 -14.34
C TRP A 58 -0.09 6.84 -13.23
N ARG A 59 0.35 6.50 -12.01
CA ARG A 59 -0.53 6.26 -10.86
C ARG A 59 -1.24 7.51 -10.32
N ASP A 60 -0.81 8.70 -10.70
CA ASP A 60 -1.41 9.96 -10.24
C ASP A 60 -2.70 10.33 -11.03
N GLU A 61 -3.09 9.51 -12.01
CA GLU A 61 -4.37 9.63 -12.69
C GLU A 61 -5.55 9.44 -11.72
N ASP A 62 -6.65 10.17 -11.97
CA ASP A 62 -7.88 10.01 -11.19
C ASP A 62 -8.61 8.73 -11.62
N TRP A 63 -9.05 7.93 -10.64
CA TRP A 63 -9.77 6.67 -10.87
C TRP A 63 -9.01 5.65 -11.76
N PRO A 64 -7.74 5.36 -11.49
CA PRO A 64 -6.95 4.49 -12.34
C PRO A 64 -7.30 3.01 -12.14
N ASP A 65 -7.24 2.25 -13.23
CA ASP A 65 -7.13 0.79 -13.14
C ASP A 65 -5.78 0.39 -12.54
N GLU A 66 -5.69 -0.79 -11.94
CA GLU A 66 -4.40 -1.31 -11.50
C GLU A 66 -3.76 -2.15 -12.62
N LEU A 67 -2.48 -1.94 -12.84
CA LEU A 67 -1.72 -2.77 -13.75
C LEU A 67 -1.25 -4.04 -13.04
N SER A 68 -1.31 -5.15 -13.75
CA SER A 68 -0.64 -6.36 -13.30
C SER A 68 0.86 -6.13 -13.14
N GLN A 69 1.51 -6.93 -12.31
CA GLN A 69 2.97 -6.88 -12.16
C GLN A 69 3.68 -7.00 -13.51
N ALA A 70 3.19 -7.87 -14.40
CA ALA A 70 3.77 -8.04 -15.73
C ALA A 70 3.68 -6.75 -16.58
N GLU A 71 2.53 -6.08 -16.56
CA GLU A 71 2.34 -4.82 -17.29
C GLU A 71 3.22 -3.71 -16.74
N VAL A 72 3.38 -3.60 -15.41
CA VAL A 72 4.30 -2.63 -14.80
C VAL A 72 5.72 -2.84 -15.30
N TRP A 73 6.21 -4.07 -15.32
CA TRP A 73 7.55 -4.39 -15.82
C TRP A 73 7.66 -4.13 -17.33
N GLU A 74 6.70 -4.58 -18.14
CA GLU A 74 6.72 -4.39 -19.59
C GLU A 74 6.65 -2.92 -20.01
N ARG A 75 5.83 -2.11 -19.35
CA ARG A 75 5.63 -0.70 -19.73
C ARG A 75 6.74 0.22 -19.24
N PHE A 76 7.26 -0.02 -18.03
CA PHE A 76 8.10 0.96 -17.36
C PHE A 76 9.54 0.53 -17.12
N VAL A 77 9.86 -0.76 -17.15
CA VAL A 77 11.22 -1.24 -16.83
C VAL A 77 11.93 -1.89 -18.01
N LEU A 78 11.24 -2.76 -18.74
CA LEU A 78 11.82 -3.59 -19.81
C LEU A 78 11.95 -2.92 -21.19
N PRO A 79 11.39 -1.73 -21.49
CA PRO A 79 11.62 -1.10 -22.79
C PRO A 79 13.12 -0.91 -23.05
N GLY A 80 13.55 -1.27 -24.27
CA GLY A 80 14.95 -1.15 -24.70
C GLY A 80 15.91 -2.23 -24.15
N TRP A 81 15.46 -3.14 -23.31
CA TRP A 81 16.32 -4.23 -22.83
C TRP A 81 16.55 -5.30 -23.91
N PRO A 82 17.77 -5.87 -24.01
CA PRO A 82 18.05 -6.95 -24.94
C PRO A 82 17.25 -8.22 -24.59
N PRO A 83 16.86 -9.05 -25.56
CA PRO A 83 16.09 -10.28 -25.34
C PRO A 83 16.71 -11.21 -24.30
N ALA A 84 18.04 -11.30 -24.23
CA ALA A 84 18.77 -12.13 -23.27
C ALA A 84 18.49 -11.71 -21.79
N ALA A 85 18.19 -10.43 -21.53
CA ALA A 85 17.79 -9.94 -20.22
C ALA A 85 16.26 -9.97 -20.01
N ARG A 86 15.48 -9.63 -21.06
CA ARG A 86 14.03 -9.55 -20.96
C ARG A 86 13.36 -10.89 -20.65
N VAL A 87 13.77 -11.95 -21.37
CA VAL A 87 13.12 -13.27 -21.25
C VAL A 87 13.20 -13.82 -19.83
N PRO A 88 14.36 -13.92 -19.18
CA PRO A 88 14.42 -14.43 -17.81
C PRO A 88 13.70 -13.53 -16.80
N VAL A 89 13.74 -12.19 -16.97
CA VAL A 89 13.05 -11.26 -16.08
C VAL A 89 11.54 -11.42 -16.18
N ARG A 90 10.98 -11.58 -17.39
CA ARG A 90 9.53 -11.90 -17.58
C ARG A 90 9.10 -13.14 -16.81
N GLY A 91 9.91 -14.18 -16.83
CA GLY A 91 9.63 -15.42 -16.10
C GLY A 91 9.67 -15.28 -14.58
N ALA A 92 10.26 -14.19 -14.05
CA ALA A 92 10.47 -13.96 -12.62
C ALA A 92 9.73 -12.73 -12.06
N VAL A 93 8.87 -12.09 -12.86
CA VAL A 93 8.21 -10.81 -12.52
C VAL A 93 7.58 -10.82 -11.11
N ARG A 94 6.89 -11.89 -10.75
CA ARG A 94 6.25 -12.01 -9.42
C ARG A 94 7.28 -11.90 -8.29
N ARG A 95 8.41 -12.60 -8.40
CA ARG A 95 9.48 -12.55 -7.39
C ARG A 95 10.17 -11.19 -7.38
N LEU A 96 10.46 -10.65 -8.55
CA LEU A 96 11.13 -9.36 -8.68
C LEU A 96 10.24 -8.21 -8.17
N SER A 97 8.93 -8.29 -8.38
CA SER A 97 7.96 -7.34 -7.83
C SER A 97 7.90 -7.41 -6.31
N TYR A 98 8.00 -8.60 -5.72
CA TYR A 98 8.14 -8.76 -4.28
C TYR A 98 9.43 -8.10 -3.77
N ASP A 99 10.58 -8.41 -4.37
CA ASP A 99 11.88 -7.85 -3.98
C ASP A 99 11.89 -6.30 -4.14
N TRP A 100 11.14 -5.76 -5.10
CA TRP A 100 11.00 -4.32 -5.31
C TRP A 100 10.09 -3.64 -4.30
N ALA A 101 8.98 -4.29 -3.95
CA ALA A 101 8.02 -3.76 -2.99
C ALA A 101 8.49 -3.88 -1.54
N PHE A 102 9.24 -4.95 -1.22
CA PHE A 102 9.69 -5.22 0.14
C PHE A 102 10.74 -4.19 0.59
N ARG A 103 10.57 -3.68 1.80
CA ARG A 103 11.53 -2.75 2.41
C ARG A 103 12.02 -3.30 3.74
N SER A 104 13.30 -3.57 3.83
CA SER A 104 13.95 -4.07 5.05
C SER A 104 13.84 -3.08 6.23
N GLY A 105 13.70 -1.79 5.92
CA GLY A 105 13.55 -0.71 6.91
C GLY A 105 12.11 -0.42 7.35
N TRP A 106 11.11 -1.22 6.99
CA TRP A 106 9.76 -1.05 7.51
C TRP A 106 9.71 -1.22 9.02
N GLN A 107 9.05 -0.29 9.68
CA GLN A 107 8.76 -0.32 11.11
C GLN A 107 7.28 0.03 11.32
N LEU A 108 6.65 -0.57 12.32
CA LEU A 108 5.31 -0.17 12.74
C LEU A 108 5.33 1.28 13.21
N ARG A 109 4.31 2.02 12.85
CA ARG A 109 4.18 3.40 13.30
C ARG A 109 3.86 3.46 14.80
N PRO A 110 4.28 4.54 15.49
CA PRO A 110 4.02 4.71 16.92
C PRO A 110 2.53 4.58 17.24
N GLY A 111 2.21 3.79 18.26
CA GLY A 111 0.84 3.57 18.75
C GLY A 111 -0.03 2.65 17.88
N VAL A 112 0.47 2.15 16.75
CA VAL A 112 -0.29 1.21 15.90
C VAL A 112 -0.61 -0.08 16.63
N PRO A 113 0.35 -0.76 17.31
CA PRO A 113 0.01 -1.95 18.09
C PRO A 113 -1.13 -1.71 19.08
N GLU A 114 -1.07 -0.60 19.82
CA GLU A 114 -2.08 -0.24 20.82
C GLU A 114 -3.45 0.04 20.19
N ALA A 115 -3.49 0.68 19.03
CA ALA A 115 -4.75 0.93 18.32
C ALA A 115 -5.38 -0.38 17.82
N LEU A 116 -4.56 -1.28 17.24
CA LEU A 116 -5.02 -2.59 16.77
C LEU A 116 -5.50 -3.47 17.93
N GLU A 117 -4.77 -3.50 19.05
CA GLU A 117 -5.17 -4.22 20.24
C GLU A 117 -6.47 -3.66 20.85
N THR A 118 -6.63 -2.33 20.88
CA THR A 118 -7.86 -1.68 21.35
C THR A 118 -9.06 -2.10 20.49
N ALA A 119 -8.91 -2.08 19.17
CA ALA A 119 -9.98 -2.50 18.27
C ALA A 119 -10.28 -4.00 18.40
N PHE A 120 -9.22 -4.84 18.42
CA PHE A 120 -9.35 -6.29 18.54
C PHE A 120 -10.02 -6.72 19.85
N ALA A 121 -9.60 -6.15 20.99
CA ALA A 121 -10.20 -6.42 22.31
C ALA A 121 -11.67 -6.01 22.37
N ALA A 122 -12.06 -4.99 21.60
CA ALA A 122 -13.44 -4.58 21.45
C ALA A 122 -14.24 -5.46 20.45
N GLY A 123 -13.62 -6.45 19.81
CA GLY A 123 -14.28 -7.29 18.80
C GLY A 123 -14.60 -6.54 17.51
N ILE A 124 -13.80 -5.51 17.16
CA ILE A 124 -13.94 -4.77 15.90
C ILE A 124 -13.07 -5.48 14.86
N PRO A 125 -13.63 -6.05 13.78
CA PRO A 125 -12.85 -6.64 12.71
C PRO A 125 -11.92 -5.64 12.05
N LEU A 126 -10.71 -6.09 11.72
CA LEU A 126 -9.67 -5.27 11.09
C LEU A 126 -9.43 -5.74 9.66
N ALA A 127 -9.25 -4.80 8.74
CA ALA A 127 -8.79 -5.11 7.39
C ALA A 127 -7.69 -4.15 6.91
N VAL A 128 -6.79 -4.69 6.08
CA VAL A 128 -5.83 -3.89 5.31
C VAL A 128 -6.40 -3.59 3.93
N VAL A 129 -6.31 -2.33 3.49
CA VAL A 129 -6.69 -1.90 2.13
C VAL A 129 -5.58 -1.06 1.54
N SER A 130 -4.69 -1.64 0.74
CA SER A 130 -3.44 -0.98 0.33
C SER A 130 -3.15 -1.06 -1.17
N ASN A 131 -2.70 0.08 -1.73
CA ASN A 131 -2.11 0.13 -3.06
C ASN A 131 -0.65 -0.34 -3.01
N THR A 132 -0.31 -1.43 -3.70
CA THR A 132 1.04 -1.98 -3.69
C THR A 132 1.37 -2.75 -4.98
N LEU A 133 2.65 -2.85 -5.30
CA LEU A 133 3.14 -3.73 -6.36
C LEU A 133 3.12 -5.21 -5.92
N SER A 134 3.17 -5.50 -4.62
CA SER A 134 3.15 -6.87 -4.11
C SER A 134 2.54 -6.95 -2.71
N GLY A 135 1.31 -7.43 -2.62
CA GLY A 135 0.64 -7.71 -1.35
C GLY A 135 1.38 -8.74 -0.50
N ALA A 136 2.07 -9.70 -1.14
CA ALA A 136 2.90 -10.68 -0.43
C ALA A 136 4.00 -10.02 0.43
N ALA A 137 4.62 -8.93 -0.05
CA ALA A 137 5.62 -8.20 0.73
C ALA A 137 5.02 -7.55 1.99
N HIS A 138 3.80 -7.02 1.89
CA HIS A 138 3.08 -6.46 3.04
C HIS A 138 2.67 -7.55 4.04
N ARG A 139 2.14 -8.67 3.56
CA ARG A 139 1.78 -9.83 4.42
C ARG A 139 2.97 -10.34 5.21
N ASP A 140 4.12 -10.48 4.55
CA ASP A 140 5.36 -10.94 5.21
C ASP A 140 5.82 -9.97 6.29
N PHE A 141 5.71 -8.65 6.05
CA PHE A 141 6.01 -7.66 7.08
C PHE A 141 5.04 -7.77 8.26
N LEU A 142 3.73 -7.81 8.02
CA LEU A 142 2.72 -7.92 9.08
C LEU A 142 2.89 -9.21 9.91
N ALA A 143 3.24 -10.31 9.24
CA ALA A 143 3.52 -11.58 9.92
C ALA A 143 4.78 -11.49 10.82
N ARG A 144 5.87 -10.90 10.30
CA ARG A 144 7.11 -10.69 11.08
C ARG A 144 6.91 -9.72 12.24
N ALA A 145 6.06 -8.72 12.08
CA ALA A 145 5.68 -7.78 13.13
C ALA A 145 4.71 -8.39 14.18
N GLY A 146 4.26 -9.64 13.97
CA GLY A 146 3.38 -10.36 14.89
C GLY A 146 1.92 -9.91 14.86
N ILE A 147 1.54 -8.99 13.94
CA ILE A 147 0.18 -8.42 13.88
C ILE A 147 -0.65 -8.97 12.72
N GLY A 148 -0.08 -9.76 11.82
CA GLY A 148 -0.78 -10.28 10.63
C GLY A 148 -2.08 -11.03 10.96
N ARG A 149 -2.12 -11.75 12.08
CA ARG A 149 -3.28 -12.51 12.56
C ARG A 149 -4.47 -11.65 13.03
N LEU A 150 -4.25 -10.37 13.27
CA LEU A 150 -5.30 -9.46 13.73
C LEU A 150 -6.23 -9.04 12.60
N PHE A 151 -5.78 -9.15 11.35
CA PHE A 151 -6.55 -8.75 10.18
C PHE A 151 -7.39 -9.90 9.65
N ALA A 152 -8.71 -9.71 9.66
CA ALA A 152 -9.67 -10.66 9.10
C ALA A 152 -9.69 -10.62 7.56
N ALA A 153 -9.37 -9.46 6.96
CA ALA A 153 -9.24 -9.29 5.51
C ALA A 153 -8.00 -8.48 5.14
N GLN A 154 -7.41 -8.75 3.95
CA GLN A 154 -6.24 -8.03 3.46
C GLN A 154 -6.34 -7.83 1.93
N ILE A 155 -6.77 -6.65 1.53
CA ILE A 155 -6.99 -6.27 0.13
C ILE A 155 -5.80 -5.48 -0.41
N TYR A 156 -5.20 -5.96 -1.48
CA TYR A 156 -4.04 -5.36 -2.14
C TYR A 156 -4.34 -5.10 -3.61
N SER A 157 -3.99 -3.91 -4.10
CA SER A 157 -4.37 -3.46 -5.44
C SER A 157 -3.84 -4.39 -6.55
N ASN A 158 -2.62 -4.90 -6.42
CA ASN A 158 -2.04 -5.84 -7.40
C ASN A 158 -2.78 -7.19 -7.50
N GLU A 159 -3.61 -7.52 -6.52
CA GLU A 159 -4.43 -8.73 -6.47
C GLU A 159 -5.89 -8.42 -6.83
N ALA A 160 -6.37 -7.25 -6.43
CA ALA A 160 -7.74 -6.80 -6.70
C ALA A 160 -7.95 -6.31 -8.15
N GLY A 161 -6.88 -5.97 -8.88
CA GLY A 161 -6.96 -5.41 -10.24
C GLY A 161 -7.47 -3.97 -10.29
N VAL A 162 -7.68 -3.36 -9.14
CA VAL A 162 -8.10 -1.96 -8.97
C VAL A 162 -7.30 -1.33 -7.84
N ARG A 163 -7.26 0.01 -7.80
CA ARG A 163 -6.48 0.75 -6.79
C ARG A 163 -7.24 1.95 -6.25
N LYS A 164 -6.97 2.36 -5.02
CA LYS A 164 -7.45 3.64 -4.48
C LYS A 164 -7.01 4.80 -5.37
N PRO A 165 -7.89 5.75 -5.70
CA PRO A 165 -9.15 6.10 -5.05
C PRO A 165 -10.40 5.36 -5.57
N ASN A 166 -10.28 4.26 -6.33
CA ASN A 166 -11.43 3.46 -6.72
C ASN A 166 -12.06 2.80 -5.46
N PRO A 167 -13.37 3.02 -5.19
CA PRO A 167 -14.04 2.53 -3.99
C PRO A 167 -14.14 1.00 -3.95
N GLN A 168 -13.97 0.31 -5.08
CA GLN A 168 -13.97 -1.15 -5.13
C GLN A 168 -12.95 -1.77 -4.17
N MET A 169 -11.85 -1.06 -3.88
CA MET A 169 -10.86 -1.51 -2.89
C MET A 169 -11.48 -1.65 -1.49
N ILE A 170 -12.33 -0.71 -1.09
CA ILE A 170 -13.04 -0.75 0.20
C ILE A 170 -14.18 -1.75 0.14
N TRP A 171 -14.96 -1.76 -0.93
CA TRP A 171 -16.06 -2.71 -1.09
C TRP A 171 -15.57 -4.17 -1.06
N ASN A 172 -14.44 -4.49 -1.67
CA ASN A 172 -13.84 -5.82 -1.56
C ASN A 172 -13.53 -6.20 -0.09
N ALA A 173 -13.06 -5.24 0.72
CA ALA A 173 -12.79 -5.49 2.14
C ALA A 173 -14.08 -5.67 2.95
N THR A 174 -15.08 -4.84 2.70
CA THR A 174 -16.37 -4.89 3.39
C THR A 174 -17.16 -6.15 3.02
N ASP A 175 -17.09 -6.59 1.77
CA ASP A 175 -17.67 -7.84 1.29
C ASP A 175 -17.02 -9.05 1.97
N GLU A 176 -15.67 -9.08 2.05
CA GLU A 176 -14.93 -10.16 2.71
C GLU A 176 -15.23 -10.23 4.22
N LEU A 177 -15.48 -9.06 4.87
CA LEU A 177 -15.86 -8.99 6.27
C LEU A 177 -17.36 -9.25 6.52
N GLY A 178 -18.21 -9.16 5.50
CA GLY A 178 -19.67 -9.20 5.64
C GLY A 178 -20.25 -7.99 6.40
N ILE A 179 -19.60 -6.82 6.31
CA ILE A 179 -19.97 -5.60 7.03
C ILE A 179 -20.17 -4.47 6.02
N PRO A 180 -21.29 -3.74 6.03
CA PRO A 180 -21.55 -2.70 5.05
C PRO A 180 -20.64 -1.48 5.26
N PRO A 181 -20.23 -0.78 4.16
CA PRO A 181 -19.30 0.34 4.21
C PRO A 181 -19.70 1.45 5.18
N GLU A 182 -20.99 1.79 5.23
CA GLU A 182 -21.56 2.83 6.10
C GLU A 182 -21.45 2.51 7.60
N SER A 183 -21.02 1.32 7.95
CA SER A 183 -20.67 0.94 9.34
C SER A 183 -19.16 0.95 9.58
N CYS A 184 -18.35 1.09 8.55
CA CYS A 184 -16.89 0.98 8.63
C CYS A 184 -16.21 2.34 8.84
N TRP A 185 -15.07 2.34 9.51
CA TRP A 185 -14.14 3.45 9.50
C TRP A 185 -12.94 3.11 8.62
N PHE A 186 -12.45 4.11 7.90
CA PHE A 186 -11.25 3.97 7.10
C PHE A 186 -10.16 4.94 7.57
N VAL A 187 -8.94 4.44 7.76
CA VAL A 187 -7.75 5.23 8.12
C VAL A 187 -6.75 5.18 6.98
N GLY A 188 -6.38 6.34 6.44
CA GLY A 188 -5.43 6.48 5.36
C GLY A 188 -4.51 7.69 5.55
N ASP A 189 -3.46 7.82 4.72
CA ASP A 189 -2.48 8.92 4.81
C ASP A 189 -2.54 9.91 3.64
N SER A 190 -3.34 9.63 2.60
CA SER A 190 -3.45 10.43 1.39
C SER A 190 -4.86 10.99 1.20
N PRO A 191 -5.05 12.33 1.25
CA PRO A 191 -6.33 12.95 0.91
C PRO A 191 -6.87 12.54 -0.46
N ARG A 192 -6.01 12.53 -1.49
CA ARG A 192 -6.40 12.24 -2.88
C ARG A 192 -6.73 10.78 -3.13
N ARG A 193 -6.12 9.86 -2.42
CA ARG A 193 -6.29 8.41 -2.62
C ARG A 193 -7.17 7.79 -1.56
N ASP A 194 -6.80 7.96 -0.31
CA ASP A 194 -7.43 7.25 0.81
C ASP A 194 -8.74 7.89 1.21
N ILE A 195 -8.73 9.20 1.49
CA ILE A 195 -9.96 9.89 1.88
C ILE A 195 -10.94 9.96 0.71
N ALA A 196 -10.43 10.15 -0.53
CA ALA A 196 -11.28 10.08 -1.71
C ALA A 196 -11.90 8.69 -1.92
N CYS A 197 -11.13 7.62 -1.70
CA CYS A 197 -11.65 6.25 -1.74
C CYS A 197 -12.73 6.02 -0.69
N ALA A 198 -12.46 6.45 0.55
CA ALA A 198 -13.38 6.32 1.68
C ALA A 198 -14.71 7.07 1.43
N ARG A 199 -14.64 8.30 0.91
CA ARG A 199 -15.85 9.08 0.56
C ARG A 199 -16.64 8.47 -0.59
N ARG A 200 -15.95 7.95 -1.61
CA ARG A 200 -16.60 7.27 -2.74
C ARG A 200 -17.22 5.92 -2.35
N ALA A 201 -16.71 5.28 -1.33
CA ALA A 201 -17.23 4.03 -0.79
C ALA A 201 -18.31 4.22 0.28
N ASP A 202 -18.62 5.45 0.66
CA ASP A 202 -19.63 5.80 1.67
C ASP A 202 -19.34 5.22 3.07
N VAL A 203 -18.06 5.22 3.49
CA VAL A 203 -17.74 4.76 4.84
C VAL A 203 -18.26 5.75 5.90
N ALA A 204 -18.62 5.21 7.08
CA ALA A 204 -19.13 6.01 8.19
C ALA A 204 -18.16 7.11 8.67
N ARG A 205 -16.86 6.86 8.61
CA ARG A 205 -15.83 7.80 9.05
C ARG A 205 -14.53 7.62 8.29
N ALA A 206 -14.01 8.69 7.71
CA ALA A 206 -12.73 8.74 7.02
C ALA A 206 -11.72 9.53 7.87
N ILE A 207 -10.67 8.86 8.34
CA ILE A 207 -9.66 9.41 9.24
C ILE A 207 -8.34 9.57 8.47
N LEU A 208 -7.79 10.77 8.48
CA LEU A 208 -6.47 11.05 7.90
C LEU A 208 -5.40 10.91 8.98
N MET A 209 -4.50 9.94 8.84
CA MET A 209 -3.30 9.83 9.65
C MET A 209 -2.14 10.53 8.94
N ARG A 210 -1.64 11.64 9.50
CA ARG A 210 -0.55 12.40 8.90
C ARG A 210 0.72 11.58 8.76
N SER A 211 1.34 11.66 7.58
CA SER A 211 2.58 11.00 7.22
C SER A 211 3.47 11.95 6.39
N PRO A 212 4.71 11.59 6.08
CA PRO A 212 5.52 12.32 5.10
C PRO A 212 4.83 12.46 3.74
N ARG A 213 4.01 11.49 3.33
CA ARG A 213 3.22 11.55 2.09
C ARG A 213 2.17 12.64 2.18
N THR A 214 1.39 12.69 3.27
CA THR A 214 0.41 13.76 3.49
C THR A 214 1.02 15.14 3.33
N ALA A 215 2.24 15.32 3.85
CA ALA A 215 2.97 16.58 3.75
C ALA A 215 3.47 16.89 2.32
N SER A 216 3.63 15.89 1.46
CA SER A 216 4.08 16.05 0.07
C SER A 216 2.94 16.28 -0.92
N GLU A 217 1.70 16.01 -0.54
CA GLU A 217 0.53 16.28 -1.39
C GLU A 217 0.16 17.77 -1.34
N PRO A 218 -0.21 18.39 -2.49
CA PRO A 218 -0.63 19.79 -2.50
C PRO A 218 -1.84 20.01 -1.58
N ALA A 219 -1.80 21.07 -0.80
CA ALA A 219 -2.87 21.43 0.11
C ALA A 219 -4.19 21.70 -0.65
N GLY A 220 -5.30 21.25 -0.08
CA GLY A 220 -6.64 21.46 -0.66
C GLY A 220 -7.02 20.53 -1.81
N LEU A 221 -6.17 19.57 -2.16
CA LEU A 221 -6.52 18.52 -3.12
C LEU A 221 -7.05 17.29 -2.38
N GLY A 222 -8.29 16.95 -2.68
CA GLY A 222 -9.00 15.80 -2.09
C GLY A 222 -10.09 16.21 -1.10
N PRO A 223 -10.98 15.27 -0.74
CA PRO A 223 -12.05 15.52 0.19
C PRO A 223 -11.54 15.75 1.62
N THR A 224 -12.35 16.44 2.43
CA THR A 224 -12.07 16.65 3.85
C THR A 224 -12.27 15.36 4.63
N PRO A 225 -11.32 14.94 5.48
CA PRO A 225 -11.51 13.84 6.43
C PRO A 225 -12.46 14.26 7.57
N ASP A 226 -13.03 13.28 8.27
CA ASP A 226 -13.81 13.54 9.50
C ASP A 226 -12.89 13.88 10.68
N ASP A 227 -11.72 13.25 10.71
CA ASP A 227 -10.68 13.51 11.71
C ASP A 227 -9.30 13.51 11.06
N THR A 228 -8.39 14.22 11.72
CA THR A 228 -6.97 14.19 11.38
C THR A 228 -6.17 13.84 12.63
N ILE A 229 -5.36 12.80 12.52
CA ILE A 229 -4.51 12.27 13.60
C ILE A 229 -3.05 12.19 13.16
N SER A 230 -2.14 12.05 14.10
CA SER A 230 -0.70 11.99 13.84
C SER A 230 -0.10 10.59 13.97
N ASN A 231 -0.75 9.70 14.74
CA ASN A 231 -0.20 8.37 15.07
C ASN A 231 -1.30 7.42 15.58
N GLY A 232 -0.90 6.18 15.89
CA GLY A 232 -1.80 5.15 16.38
C GLY A 232 -2.30 5.40 17.81
N PHE A 233 -1.58 6.16 18.66
CA PHE A 233 -2.06 6.49 19.99
C PHE A 233 -3.34 7.34 19.92
N GLU A 234 -3.34 8.35 19.05
CA GLU A 234 -4.54 9.17 18.83
C GLU A 234 -5.70 8.37 18.25
N LEU A 235 -5.42 7.40 17.35
CA LEU A 235 -6.42 6.46 16.86
C LEU A 235 -7.01 5.61 18.00
N SER A 236 -6.16 5.09 18.89
CA SER A 236 -6.59 4.33 20.07
C SER A 236 -7.48 5.15 21.00
N GLU A 237 -7.16 6.44 21.19
CA GLU A 237 -8.00 7.35 21.99
C GLU A 237 -9.38 7.57 21.37
N ILE A 238 -9.45 7.77 20.04
CA ILE A 238 -10.72 7.91 19.34
C ILE A 238 -11.55 6.63 19.49
N LEU A 239 -10.93 5.46 19.30
CA LEU A 239 -11.61 4.18 19.47
C LEU A 239 -12.17 4.02 20.89
N ARG A 240 -11.36 4.25 21.94
CA ARG A 240 -11.81 4.14 23.34
C ARG A 240 -12.99 5.03 23.72
N LYS A 241 -13.10 6.21 23.07
CA LYS A 241 -14.24 7.12 23.30
C LYS A 241 -15.54 6.64 22.65
N THR A 242 -15.48 5.65 21.79
CA THR A 242 -16.63 5.15 21.01
C THR A 242 -17.03 3.72 21.37
N ILE A 243 -16.19 3.02 22.11
CA ILE A 243 -16.44 1.68 22.68
C ILE A 243 -17.08 1.82 24.05
#